data_1d689554eaf3cad34678057cb309c105
#
_entry.id   1d689554eaf3cad34678057cb309c105
#
_cell.length_a   1.000
_cell.length_b   1.000
_cell.length_c   1.000
_cell.angle_alpha   90.00
_cell.angle_beta   90.00
_cell.angle_gamma   90.00
#
_symmetry.space_group_name_H-M   'P 1'
#
loop_
_entity.id
_entity.type
_entity.pdbx_description
1 polymer ?
#
loop_
_entity_poly.entity_id
_entity_poly.type
_entity_poly.pdbx_seq_one_letter_code
_entity_poly.pdbx_strand_id
1 'polypeptide(L)'
;MKIYPHSGDEKKKKKAKKGDAPEKKSNLQITDRGVVAVQQFNLDIADQEFIVLVGPSGCGKSTTLRMVAGLEEISEGQLLIDGKVMNDVAPKDRDIAMVFQSYALYPHMTVYENMAFSLKLKKVPKDEIDRKVKEAAEILDITQYLDRKPKALSGGQRQ
;
A
#
# COMPACT_ATOMS: atom_id res chain seq x y z
N MET A 1 5.94 -8.01 13.65
CA MET A 1 5.06 -7.14 14.47
C MET A 1 5.18 -5.69 14.02
N LYS A 2 4.12 -4.89 14.09
CA LYS A 2 4.17 -3.43 13.88
C LYS A 2 3.62 -2.68 15.07
N ILE A 3 4.41 -1.75 15.59
CA ILE A 3 4.06 -0.86 16.70
C ILE A 3 4.17 0.58 16.20
N TYR A 4 3.12 1.37 16.35
CA TYR A 4 3.15 2.81 16.14
C TYR A 4 3.42 3.50 17.47
N PRO A 5 4.52 4.25 17.64
CA PRO A 5 4.85 4.93 18.89
C PRO A 5 3.77 5.96 19.24
N HIS A 6 3.59 6.23 20.54
CA HIS A 6 2.66 7.27 20.99
C HIS A 6 3.08 8.64 20.44
N SER A 7 2.18 9.32 19.74
CA SER A 7 2.38 10.73 19.40
C SER A 7 2.30 11.57 20.67
N GLY A 8 3.16 12.60 20.80
CA GLY A 8 3.25 13.41 22.02
C GLY A 8 1.94 14.06 22.48
N ASP A 9 0.95 14.18 21.61
CA ASP A 9 -0.37 14.73 21.92
C ASP A 9 -1.30 13.77 22.69
N GLU A 10 -1.10 12.45 22.62
CA GLU A 10 -1.93 11.49 23.34
C GLU A 10 -1.63 11.48 24.86
N LYS A 11 -0.42 11.85 25.27
CA LYS A 11 -0.09 11.98 26.70
C LYS A 11 -0.87 13.09 27.41
N LYS A 12 -1.34 14.13 26.70
CA LYS A 12 -2.13 15.23 27.28
C LYS A 12 -3.63 14.88 27.39
N LYS A 13 -4.17 13.94 26.60
CA LYS A 13 -5.60 13.59 26.62
C LYS A 13 -6.01 12.67 27.76
N LYS A 14 -5.06 11.94 28.38
CA LYS A 14 -5.39 11.06 29.54
C LYS A 14 -5.74 11.80 30.84
N LYS A 15 -5.55 13.14 30.92
CA LYS A 15 -5.87 13.95 32.10
C LYS A 15 -7.20 14.72 32.04
N ALA A 16 -7.96 14.63 30.95
CA ALA A 16 -9.24 15.33 30.84
C ALA A 16 -10.26 14.44 30.11
N LYS A 17 -11.10 13.74 30.86
CA LYS A 17 -12.52 13.46 30.70
C LYS A 17 -12.91 12.12 31.32
N LYS A 18 -13.36 12.15 32.54
CA LYS A 18 -14.42 11.27 33.05
C LYS A 18 -15.74 11.89 32.54
N GLY A 19 -16.42 11.22 31.63
CA GLY A 19 -17.73 11.64 31.13
C GLY A 19 -18.15 10.70 30.01
N ASP A 20 -19.22 9.95 30.23
CA ASP A 20 -19.80 8.90 29.42
C ASP A 20 -19.92 9.23 27.92
N ALA A 21 -19.24 8.44 27.08
CA ALA A 21 -19.61 8.13 25.72
C ALA A 21 -19.28 6.65 25.49
N PRO A 22 -20.09 5.85 24.74
CA PRO A 22 -19.80 4.44 24.54
C PRO A 22 -18.48 4.28 23.81
N GLU A 23 -17.48 3.72 24.50
CA GLU A 23 -16.21 3.34 23.92
C GLU A 23 -16.46 2.34 22.79
N LYS A 24 -16.27 2.76 21.54
CA LYS A 24 -16.00 1.81 20.45
C LYS A 24 -14.78 1.02 20.88
N LYS A 25 -14.97 -0.23 21.30
CA LYS A 25 -13.90 -1.18 21.60
C LYS A 25 -13.05 -1.33 20.33
N SER A 26 -12.00 -0.52 20.20
CA SER A 26 -10.96 -0.77 19.21
C SER A 26 -10.20 -1.99 19.72
N ASN A 27 -10.13 -3.07 18.93
CA ASN A 27 -9.33 -4.25 19.24
C ASN A 27 -7.81 -3.98 19.15
N LEU A 28 -7.40 -2.70 19.17
CA LEU A 28 -6.01 -2.29 19.15
C LEU A 28 -5.40 -2.45 20.54
N GLN A 29 -4.36 -3.27 20.66
CA GLN A 29 -3.60 -3.37 21.89
C GLN A 29 -2.71 -2.14 22.04
N ILE A 30 -2.90 -1.43 23.15
CA ILE A 30 -2.07 -0.28 23.53
C ILE A 30 -1.05 -0.78 24.55
N THR A 31 0.23 -0.65 24.22
CA THR A 31 1.35 -0.99 25.09
C THR A 31 2.09 0.28 25.52
N ASP A 32 3.03 0.18 26.44
CA ASP A 32 3.88 1.31 26.83
C ASP A 32 4.76 1.80 25.66
N ARG A 33 5.01 0.95 24.68
CA ARG A 33 5.79 1.26 23.45
C ARG A 33 4.95 1.91 22.34
N GLY A 34 3.63 1.81 22.40
CA GLY A 34 2.74 2.35 21.37
C GLY A 34 1.54 1.46 21.08
N VAL A 35 0.86 1.78 19.98
CA VAL A 35 -0.29 1.03 19.46
C VAL A 35 0.20 -0.13 18.59
N VAL A 36 -0.14 -1.36 18.97
CA VAL A 36 0.17 -2.56 18.20
C VAL A 36 -0.85 -2.72 17.09
N ALA A 37 -0.44 -2.48 15.85
CA ALA A 37 -1.29 -2.61 14.67
C ALA A 37 -1.27 -4.01 14.07
N VAL A 38 -0.13 -4.69 14.14
CA VAL A 38 0.05 -6.09 13.71
C VAL A 38 0.81 -6.82 14.79
N GLN A 39 0.21 -7.86 15.34
CA GLN A 39 0.80 -8.73 16.35
C GLN A 39 1.71 -9.79 15.70
N GLN A 40 1.91 -10.90 16.37
CA GLN A 40 2.61 -12.05 15.84
C GLN A 40 1.88 -12.57 14.59
N PHE A 41 2.53 -12.38 13.45
CA PHE A 41 2.04 -12.83 12.16
C PHE A 41 3.16 -13.65 11.51
N ASN A 42 2.93 -14.94 11.35
CA ASN A 42 3.83 -15.86 10.68
C ASN A 42 3.06 -16.47 9.51
N LEU A 43 3.61 -16.36 8.32
CA LEU A 43 3.02 -16.90 7.10
C LEU A 43 4.16 -17.27 6.15
N ASP A 44 4.16 -18.52 5.73
CA ASP A 44 5.01 -18.99 4.64
C ASP A 44 4.14 -19.06 3.36
N ILE A 45 4.62 -18.44 2.30
CA ILE A 45 3.94 -18.40 1.00
C ILE A 45 4.81 -19.13 -0.01
N ALA A 46 4.25 -20.16 -0.64
CA ALA A 46 4.93 -20.89 -1.69
C ALA A 46 4.98 -20.10 -3.00
N ASP A 47 5.88 -20.48 -3.90
CA ASP A 47 5.94 -19.90 -5.24
C ASP A 47 4.60 -20.07 -5.98
N GLN A 48 4.15 -19.02 -6.68
CA GLN A 48 2.89 -18.95 -7.43
C GLN A 48 1.62 -19.13 -6.58
N GLU A 49 1.71 -19.02 -5.26
CA GLU A 49 0.56 -19.13 -4.37
C GLU A 49 -0.26 -17.82 -4.37
N PHE A 50 -1.59 -17.95 -4.43
CA PHE A 50 -2.53 -16.85 -4.30
C PHE A 50 -3.05 -16.73 -2.87
N ILE A 51 -2.71 -15.64 -2.18
CA ILE A 51 -3.06 -15.41 -0.77
C ILE A 51 -4.13 -14.33 -0.64
N VAL A 52 -5.14 -14.58 0.19
CA VAL A 52 -6.17 -13.61 0.56
C VAL A 52 -6.15 -13.35 2.06
N LEU A 53 -5.92 -12.10 2.46
CA LEU A 53 -6.02 -11.66 3.85
C LEU A 53 -7.45 -11.24 4.18
N VAL A 54 -8.12 -12.00 5.03
CA VAL A 54 -9.51 -11.75 5.45
C VAL A 54 -9.54 -11.31 6.91
N GLY A 55 -10.44 -10.39 7.25
CA GLY A 55 -10.63 -9.92 8.62
C GLY A 55 -11.38 -8.58 8.69
N PRO A 56 -11.84 -8.18 9.88
CA PRO A 56 -12.57 -6.94 10.09
C PRO A 56 -11.74 -5.69 9.76
N SER A 57 -12.42 -4.54 9.63
CA SER A 57 -11.73 -3.27 9.44
C SER A 57 -10.82 -2.97 10.62
N GLY A 58 -9.59 -2.51 10.35
CA GLY A 58 -8.61 -2.16 11.40
C GLY A 58 -7.81 -3.33 11.96
N CYS A 59 -7.96 -4.58 11.47
CA CYS A 59 -7.20 -5.74 11.96
C CYS A 59 -5.76 -5.84 11.42
N GLY A 60 -5.24 -4.84 10.71
CA GLY A 60 -3.85 -4.79 10.26
C GLY A 60 -3.58 -5.27 8.83
N LYS A 61 -4.59 -5.70 8.03
CA LYS A 61 -4.38 -6.20 6.65
C LYS A 61 -3.58 -5.24 5.77
N SER A 62 -4.02 -3.99 5.67
CA SER A 62 -3.35 -2.97 4.86
C SER A 62 -1.97 -2.62 5.42
N THR A 63 -1.79 -2.64 6.75
CA THR A 63 -0.49 -2.43 7.38
C THR A 63 0.47 -3.57 7.02
N THR A 64 0.00 -4.82 7.04
CA THR A 64 0.80 -5.99 6.63
C THR A 64 1.24 -5.87 5.17
N LEU A 65 0.31 -5.55 4.25
CA LEU A 65 0.65 -5.35 2.84
C LEU A 65 1.65 -4.20 2.64
N ARG A 66 1.51 -3.10 3.41
CA ARG A 66 2.46 -1.98 3.36
C ARG A 66 3.84 -2.35 3.90
N MET A 67 3.93 -3.21 4.93
CA MET A 67 5.22 -3.75 5.41
C MET A 67 5.87 -4.64 4.34
N VAL A 68 5.11 -5.49 3.66
CA VAL A 68 5.61 -6.29 2.53
C VAL A 68 6.15 -5.38 1.43
N ALA A 69 5.43 -4.31 1.11
CA ALA A 69 5.83 -3.33 0.12
C ALA A 69 7.00 -2.40 0.56
N GLY A 70 7.42 -2.45 1.83
CA GLY A 70 8.45 -1.56 2.38
C GLY A 70 7.98 -0.12 2.60
N LEU A 71 6.67 0.12 2.57
CA LEU A 71 6.06 1.43 2.85
C LEU A 71 5.82 1.67 4.34
N GLU A 72 6.01 0.63 5.15
CA GLU A 72 5.98 0.66 6.61
C GLU A 72 7.13 -0.19 7.15
N GLU A 73 7.80 0.31 8.16
CA GLU A 73 8.88 -0.41 8.83
C GLU A 73 8.33 -1.56 9.69
N ILE A 74 9.06 -2.66 9.73
CA ILE A 74 8.77 -3.80 10.61
C ILE A 74 9.41 -3.51 11.95
N SER A 75 8.61 -3.41 13.03
CA SER A 75 9.12 -3.13 14.38
C SER A 75 9.83 -4.33 15.00
N GLU A 76 9.36 -5.55 14.72
CA GLU A 76 9.97 -6.80 15.17
C GLU A 76 9.64 -7.93 14.20
N GLY A 77 10.57 -8.88 14.04
CA GLY A 77 10.47 -10.00 13.11
C GLY A 77 11.16 -9.71 11.78
N GLN A 78 11.02 -10.62 10.85
CA GLN A 78 11.68 -10.58 9.54
C GLN A 78 10.68 -10.82 8.42
N LEU A 79 10.87 -10.13 7.30
CA LEU A 79 10.23 -10.40 6.02
C LEU A 79 11.30 -10.95 5.07
N LEU A 80 11.02 -12.12 4.51
CA LEU A 80 11.84 -12.69 3.45
C LEU A 80 11.07 -12.70 2.14
N ILE A 81 11.74 -12.34 1.05
CA ILE A 81 11.25 -12.52 -0.33
C ILE A 81 12.36 -13.24 -1.08
N ASP A 82 12.05 -14.39 -1.67
CA ASP A 82 13.03 -15.23 -2.35
C ASP A 82 14.26 -15.55 -1.46
N GLY A 83 14.00 -15.89 -0.18
CA GLY A 83 15.03 -16.21 0.80
C GLY A 83 15.88 -15.02 1.28
N LYS A 84 15.64 -13.80 0.79
CA LYS A 84 16.38 -12.60 1.17
C LYS A 84 15.60 -11.78 2.20
N VAL A 85 16.29 -11.34 3.26
CA VAL A 85 15.71 -10.43 4.26
C VAL A 85 15.48 -9.06 3.63
N MET A 86 14.23 -8.58 3.68
CA MET A 86 13.77 -7.35 3.04
C MET A 86 13.50 -6.20 4.01
N ASN A 87 13.74 -6.36 5.31
CA ASN A 87 13.39 -5.35 6.31
C ASN A 87 13.91 -3.94 5.97
N ASP A 88 15.18 -3.85 5.57
CA ASP A 88 15.89 -2.59 5.29
C ASP A 88 15.99 -2.27 3.78
N VAL A 89 15.36 -3.09 2.93
CA VAL A 89 15.37 -2.89 1.48
C VAL A 89 14.31 -1.86 1.10
N ALA A 90 14.71 -0.81 0.35
CA ALA A 90 13.79 0.22 -0.09
C ALA A 90 12.70 -0.35 -1.03
N PRO A 91 11.46 0.22 -1.05
CA PRO A 91 10.35 -0.29 -1.88
C PRO A 91 10.71 -0.49 -3.35
N LYS A 92 11.45 0.44 -3.93
CA LYS A 92 11.89 0.40 -5.34
C LYS A 92 12.79 -0.78 -5.70
N ASP A 93 13.45 -1.37 -4.70
CA ASP A 93 14.46 -2.42 -4.87
C ASP A 93 13.91 -3.82 -4.47
N ARG A 94 12.60 -3.92 -4.15
CA ARG A 94 11.95 -5.19 -3.75
C ARG A 94 11.37 -6.00 -4.91
N ASP A 95 11.41 -5.49 -6.13
CA ASP A 95 10.82 -6.09 -7.35
C ASP A 95 9.36 -6.55 -7.17
N ILE A 96 8.56 -5.72 -6.52
CA ILE A 96 7.13 -5.95 -6.28
C ILE A 96 6.29 -4.86 -6.91
N ALA A 97 5.01 -5.15 -7.14
CA ALA A 97 4.01 -4.16 -7.53
C ALA A 97 2.88 -4.11 -6.49
N MET A 98 2.34 -2.92 -6.23
CA MET A 98 1.23 -2.73 -5.32
C MET A 98 0.15 -1.87 -5.96
N VAL A 99 -1.11 -2.32 -5.87
CA VAL A 99 -2.29 -1.54 -6.24
C VAL A 99 -2.85 -0.89 -4.97
N PHE A 100 -2.94 0.44 -4.98
CA PHE A 100 -3.44 1.20 -3.84
C PHE A 100 -4.96 1.39 -3.94
N GLN A 101 -5.64 1.36 -2.81
CA GLN A 101 -7.07 1.65 -2.72
C GLN A 101 -7.44 3.06 -3.21
N SER A 102 -6.52 4.02 -3.10
CA SER A 102 -6.68 5.41 -3.56
C SER A 102 -6.19 5.66 -4.98
N TYR A 103 -5.95 4.59 -5.74
CA TYR A 103 -5.48 4.56 -7.15
C TYR A 103 -4.09 5.19 -7.40
N ALA A 104 -3.56 6.02 -6.52
CA ALA A 104 -2.23 6.64 -6.59
C ALA A 104 -1.88 7.28 -7.96
N LEU A 105 -2.87 7.79 -8.69
CA LEU A 105 -2.66 8.42 -9.99
C LEU A 105 -2.07 9.82 -9.83
N TYR A 106 -1.13 10.19 -10.69
CA TYR A 106 -0.61 11.54 -10.81
C TYR A 106 -1.63 12.44 -11.51
N PRO A 107 -2.29 13.39 -10.81
CA PRO A 107 -3.45 14.11 -11.33
C PRO A 107 -3.12 15.10 -12.45
N HIS A 108 -1.86 15.49 -12.58
CA HIS A 108 -1.36 16.41 -13.60
C HIS A 108 -0.96 15.70 -14.91
N MET A 109 -0.75 14.39 -14.87
CA MET A 109 -0.40 13.53 -16.00
C MET A 109 -1.65 12.97 -16.69
N THR A 110 -1.56 12.68 -17.99
CA THR A 110 -2.60 11.92 -18.72
C THR A 110 -2.61 10.45 -18.28
N VAL A 111 -3.62 9.69 -18.71
CA VAL A 111 -3.67 8.23 -18.49
C VAL A 111 -2.44 7.58 -19.12
N TYR A 112 -2.11 7.92 -20.37
CA TYR A 112 -0.90 7.44 -21.04
C TYR A 112 0.37 7.71 -20.22
N GLU A 113 0.53 8.93 -19.73
CA GLU A 113 1.70 9.31 -18.95
C GLU A 113 1.79 8.57 -17.61
N ASN A 114 0.66 8.35 -16.95
CA ASN A 114 0.59 7.54 -15.72
C ASN A 114 1.02 6.10 -15.98
N MET A 115 0.51 5.46 -17.06
CA MET A 115 0.88 4.10 -17.43
C MET A 115 2.35 3.99 -17.85
N ALA A 116 2.87 4.98 -18.56
CA ALA A 116 4.24 5.03 -19.05
C ALA A 116 5.28 5.37 -17.95
N PHE A 117 4.85 5.86 -16.79
CA PHE A 117 5.72 6.49 -15.80
C PHE A 117 6.87 5.57 -15.33
N SER A 118 6.57 4.36 -14.91
CA SER A 118 7.58 3.39 -14.45
C SER A 118 8.56 2.98 -15.55
N LEU A 119 8.08 2.83 -16.79
CA LEU A 119 8.91 2.50 -17.95
C LEU A 119 9.87 3.65 -18.30
N LYS A 120 9.40 4.90 -18.19
CA LYS A 120 10.23 6.09 -18.35
C LYS A 120 11.34 6.16 -17.30
N LEU A 121 11.03 5.85 -16.03
CA LEU A 121 12.03 5.80 -14.96
C LEU A 121 13.10 4.71 -15.21
N LYS A 122 12.70 3.57 -15.76
CA LYS A 122 13.60 2.48 -16.17
C LYS A 122 14.33 2.77 -17.48
N LYS A 123 14.13 3.96 -18.09
CA LYS A 123 14.76 4.40 -19.36
C LYS A 123 14.49 3.45 -20.53
N VAL A 124 13.32 2.83 -20.58
CA VAL A 124 12.86 2.00 -21.69
C VAL A 124 12.74 2.86 -22.95
N PRO A 125 13.07 2.37 -24.16
CA PRO A 125 12.90 3.07 -25.43
C PRO A 125 11.44 3.51 -25.66
N LYS A 126 11.24 4.67 -26.30
CA LYS A 126 9.92 5.28 -26.48
C LYS A 126 8.96 4.41 -27.27
N ASP A 127 9.42 3.77 -28.31
CA ASP A 127 8.65 2.84 -29.15
C ASP A 127 8.15 1.62 -28.37
N GLU A 128 8.99 1.09 -27.49
CA GLU A 128 8.60 0.00 -26.59
C GLU A 128 7.61 0.46 -25.52
N ILE A 129 7.79 1.67 -24.96
CA ILE A 129 6.82 2.26 -24.03
C ILE A 129 5.46 2.40 -24.71
N ASP A 130 5.41 2.97 -25.91
CA ASP A 130 4.17 3.20 -26.66
C ASP A 130 3.45 1.88 -26.95
N ARG A 131 4.18 0.86 -27.39
CA ARG A 131 3.65 -0.48 -27.62
C ARG A 131 3.03 -1.08 -26.36
N LYS A 132 3.79 -1.09 -25.24
CA LYS A 132 3.33 -1.68 -23.98
C LYS A 132 2.12 -0.94 -23.38
N VAL A 133 2.11 0.40 -23.46
CA VAL A 133 0.99 1.19 -22.96
C VAL A 133 -0.28 0.94 -23.78
N LYS A 134 -0.17 0.89 -25.11
CA LYS A 134 -1.33 0.61 -25.98
C LYS A 134 -1.87 -0.80 -25.77
N GLU A 135 -0.99 -1.80 -25.70
CA GLU A 135 -1.37 -3.19 -25.43
C GLU A 135 -2.12 -3.30 -24.09
N ALA A 136 -1.60 -2.69 -23.00
CA ALA A 136 -2.28 -2.68 -21.72
C ALA A 136 -3.61 -1.91 -21.76
N ALA A 137 -3.68 -0.81 -22.51
CA ALA A 137 -4.90 -0.01 -22.65
C ALA A 137 -6.00 -0.76 -23.43
N GLU A 138 -5.62 -1.57 -24.42
CA GLU A 138 -6.54 -2.46 -25.16
C GLU A 138 -7.11 -3.54 -24.23
N ILE A 139 -6.26 -4.21 -23.44
CA ILE A 139 -6.70 -5.23 -22.47
C ILE A 139 -7.70 -4.66 -21.46
N LEU A 140 -7.52 -3.40 -21.04
CA LEU A 140 -8.36 -2.71 -20.07
C LEU A 140 -9.55 -1.96 -20.67
N ASP A 141 -9.69 -1.94 -22.02
CA ASP A 141 -10.70 -1.17 -22.77
C ASP A 141 -10.70 0.34 -22.43
N ILE A 142 -9.50 0.94 -22.30
CA ILE A 142 -9.31 2.35 -21.95
C ILE A 142 -8.56 3.15 -23.02
N THR A 143 -8.35 2.61 -24.20
CA THR A 143 -7.59 3.24 -25.30
C THR A 143 -8.12 4.64 -25.62
N GLN A 144 -9.44 4.84 -25.60
CA GLN A 144 -10.11 6.12 -25.84
C GLN A 144 -9.90 7.16 -24.74
N TYR A 145 -9.27 6.78 -23.62
CA TYR A 145 -9.03 7.67 -22.48
C TYR A 145 -7.56 8.04 -22.28
N LEU A 146 -6.64 7.50 -23.09
CA LEU A 146 -5.20 7.68 -22.93
C LEU A 146 -4.76 9.15 -22.85
N ASP A 147 -5.40 10.04 -23.58
CA ASP A 147 -5.09 11.48 -23.61
C ASP A 147 -5.80 12.28 -22.50
N ARG A 148 -6.68 11.64 -21.72
CA ARG A 148 -7.42 12.31 -20.65
C ARG A 148 -6.60 12.36 -19.38
N LYS A 149 -6.87 13.37 -18.57
CA LYS A 149 -6.34 13.45 -17.19
C LYS A 149 -7.30 12.74 -16.21
N PRO A 150 -6.82 12.23 -15.06
CA PRO A 150 -7.65 11.54 -14.07
C PRO A 150 -8.91 12.27 -13.65
N LYS A 151 -8.90 13.61 -13.62
CA LYS A 151 -10.09 14.43 -13.28
C LYS A 151 -11.23 14.27 -14.30
N ALA A 152 -10.93 13.93 -15.54
CA ALA A 152 -11.92 13.74 -16.61
C ALA A 152 -12.47 12.30 -16.69
N LEU A 153 -12.14 11.46 -15.71
CA LEU A 153 -12.57 10.06 -15.62
C LEU A 153 -13.55 9.87 -14.46
N SER A 154 -14.53 8.97 -14.64
CA SER A 154 -15.39 8.52 -13.54
C SER A 154 -14.62 7.72 -12.48
N GLY A 155 -15.22 7.48 -11.30
CA GLY A 155 -14.61 6.67 -10.25
C GLY A 155 -14.19 5.29 -10.74
N GLY A 156 -15.05 4.57 -11.45
CA GLY A 156 -14.77 3.24 -12.01
C GLY A 156 -13.68 3.27 -13.10
N GLN A 157 -13.65 4.32 -13.95
CA GLN A 157 -12.61 4.46 -14.98
C GLN A 157 -11.22 4.77 -14.40
N ARG A 158 -11.15 5.25 -13.16
CA ARG A 158 -9.87 5.49 -12.46
C ARG A 158 -9.35 4.25 -11.74
N GLN A 159 -10.20 3.28 -11.50
CA GLN A 159 -9.90 2.01 -10.85
C GLN A 159 -9.20 1.03 -11.80
#